data_4207e29efcee7347adc12486f32f83af
#
_entry.id   4207e29efcee7347adc12486f32f83af
#
_cell.length_a   1.000
_cell.length_b   1.000
_cell.length_c   1.000
_cell.angle_alpha   90.00
_cell.angle_beta   90.00
_cell.angle_gamma   90.00
#
_symmetry.space_group_name_H-M   'P 1'
#
loop_
_entity.id
_entity.type
_entity.pdbx_description
1 polymer ?
#
loop_
_entity_poly.entity_id
_entity_poly.type
_entity_poly.pdbx_seq_one_letter_code
_entity_poly.pdbx_strand_id
1 'polypeptide(L)'
;KIITEVKEMEENAKSEEESFKTPGERIVKLCEKQQISQRELARRIGVTSSQISRILKGETKTINSDMLMALAQEFGVSTDYILGIVNNPENTQSVENTENLAAESKDMEERREQPFHTPMLLMSSAFPLGGCIDFIESLADQDEKMMAYAEYYYFSGHHEKAVEYAEMYLDHPDIMLKMSACLIYTFANLSLNHIHSARMGLNRLTENLNQVMKGNTDRKAKAFGVFVAVAAHTLLHLPVGDIPPLSDYVGEFKKGKQLWGVYVLAHKAYLDREYQRSLGIVEACLMTTKEIYPISMIYLNLVAAMDAMNLMQTELAKKYFMQAWEIARPDGLIEGIGEHHGLLQGLIETCLKKDYPEDYERIIAITYKFSFGWRRIHKPDTNEYVADNLTTTEFTIAMLASRGWTNQEIADYMKITLRTVKQHMTCIFNKISISNRKQLKEYMLR
;
A
#
# COMPACT_ATOMS: atom_id res chain seq x y z
N LYS A 1 57.09 -28.22 9.08
CA LYS A 1 56.39 -29.47 9.48
C LYS A 1 54.97 -29.14 10.02
N ILE A 2 54.82 -28.23 10.99
CA ILE A 2 53.51 -27.88 11.57
C ILE A 2 52.58 -27.22 10.54
N ILE A 3 53.11 -26.43 9.59
CA ILE A 3 52.29 -25.77 8.53
C ILE A 3 51.84 -26.78 7.47
N THR A 4 52.56 -27.87 7.25
CA THR A 4 52.19 -28.92 6.31
C THR A 4 51.12 -29.85 6.90
N GLU A 5 51.21 -30.15 8.19
CA GLU A 5 50.21 -30.96 8.92
C GLU A 5 48.87 -30.21 9.08
N VAL A 6 48.88 -28.89 9.28
CA VAL A 6 47.66 -28.08 9.34
C VAL A 6 46.99 -27.98 7.96
N LYS A 7 47.76 -27.88 6.85
CA LYS A 7 47.21 -27.91 5.51
C LYS A 7 46.65 -29.28 5.09
N GLU A 8 47.27 -30.37 5.49
CA GLU A 8 46.75 -31.73 5.28
C GLU A 8 45.50 -32.01 6.14
N MET A 9 45.38 -31.42 7.33
CA MET A 9 44.13 -31.47 8.12
C MET A 9 43.01 -30.59 7.52
N GLU A 10 43.35 -29.44 6.93
CA GLU A 10 42.36 -28.57 6.22
C GLU A 10 41.96 -29.15 4.86
N GLU A 11 42.84 -29.85 4.13
CA GLU A 11 42.51 -30.54 2.89
C GLU A 11 41.70 -31.82 3.14
N ASN A 12 41.95 -32.54 4.22
CA ASN A 12 41.12 -33.71 4.62
C ASN A 12 39.75 -33.28 5.17
N ALA A 13 39.61 -32.11 5.79
CA ALA A 13 38.32 -31.55 6.21
C ALA A 13 37.48 -31.04 5.01
N LYS A 14 38.11 -30.69 3.89
CA LYS A 14 37.42 -30.28 2.67
C LYS A 14 36.97 -31.39 1.75
N SER A 15 37.40 -32.63 1.98
CA SER A 15 37.05 -33.78 1.13
C SER A 15 35.80 -34.56 1.57
N GLU A 16 35.10 -34.16 2.64
CA GLU A 16 33.88 -34.81 3.12
C GLU A 16 32.62 -33.90 3.04
N GLU A 17 32.65 -32.77 2.44
CA GLU A 17 31.44 -32.01 2.09
C GLU A 17 30.82 -32.56 0.79
N GLU A 18 30.34 -33.79 0.78
CA GLU A 18 29.40 -34.27 -0.22
C GLU A 18 28.10 -33.50 -0.05
N SER A 19 27.89 -32.53 -0.91
CA SER A 19 26.66 -31.73 -1.02
C SER A 19 25.50 -32.61 -1.48
N PHE A 20 24.73 -33.13 -0.51
CA PHE A 20 23.48 -33.86 -0.82
C PHE A 20 22.47 -32.92 -1.40
N LYS A 21 22.03 -33.19 -2.65
CA LYS A 21 21.17 -32.32 -3.43
C LYS A 21 19.68 -32.50 -3.15
N THR A 22 19.27 -33.62 -2.57
CA THR A 22 17.87 -33.97 -2.34
C THR A 22 17.55 -34.43 -0.94
N PRO A 23 16.33 -34.23 -0.42
CA PRO A 23 15.88 -34.77 0.86
C PRO A 23 15.99 -36.29 0.92
N GLY A 24 15.74 -37.00 -0.18
CA GLY A 24 15.84 -38.45 -0.28
C GLY A 24 17.25 -38.95 0.00
N GLU A 25 18.27 -38.33 -0.59
CA GLU A 25 19.69 -38.67 -0.38
C GLU A 25 20.11 -38.52 1.09
N ARG A 26 19.65 -37.45 1.75
CA ARG A 26 19.93 -37.21 3.17
C ARG A 26 19.27 -38.23 4.07
N ILE A 27 18.03 -38.63 3.79
CA ILE A 27 17.31 -39.66 4.52
C ILE A 27 17.99 -41.03 4.33
N VAL A 28 18.47 -41.36 3.12
CA VAL A 28 19.25 -42.58 2.86
C VAL A 28 20.48 -42.65 3.77
N LYS A 29 21.28 -41.57 3.81
CA LYS A 29 22.49 -41.51 4.66
C LYS A 29 22.17 -41.62 6.16
N LEU A 30 21.07 -41.01 6.60
CA LEU A 30 20.61 -41.16 7.99
C LEU A 30 20.20 -42.61 8.32
N CYS A 31 19.52 -43.29 7.39
CA CYS A 31 19.19 -44.70 7.51
C CYS A 31 20.45 -45.57 7.59
N GLU A 32 21.43 -45.31 6.75
CA GLU A 32 22.73 -46.04 6.76
C GLU A 32 23.49 -45.81 8.08
N LYS A 33 23.57 -44.55 8.54
CA LYS A 33 24.24 -44.19 9.80
C LYS A 33 23.62 -44.91 11.02
N GLN A 34 22.30 -45.08 11.04
CA GLN A 34 21.56 -45.72 12.12
C GLN A 34 21.29 -47.21 11.86
N GLN A 35 21.73 -47.76 10.73
CA GLN A 35 21.49 -49.15 10.30
C GLN A 35 20.00 -49.53 10.26
N ILE A 36 19.13 -48.60 9.86
CA ILE A 36 17.68 -48.78 9.78
C ILE A 36 17.29 -49.13 8.34
N SER A 37 16.53 -50.22 8.16
CA SER A 37 15.99 -50.57 6.86
C SER A 37 14.80 -49.64 6.49
N GLN A 38 14.57 -49.45 5.19
CA GLN A 38 13.42 -48.67 4.67
C GLN A 38 12.07 -49.14 5.25
N ARG A 39 11.89 -50.45 5.44
CA ARG A 39 10.66 -51.03 6.02
C ARG A 39 10.52 -50.68 7.50
N GLU A 40 11.62 -50.73 8.22
CA GLU A 40 11.67 -50.39 9.63
C GLU A 40 11.45 -48.89 9.85
N LEU A 41 12.05 -48.02 9.03
CA LEU A 41 11.77 -46.58 9.05
C LEU A 41 10.29 -46.30 8.84
N ALA A 42 9.67 -46.89 7.80
CA ALA A 42 8.26 -46.72 7.51
C ALA A 42 7.36 -47.11 8.70
N ARG A 43 7.71 -48.24 9.38
CA ARG A 43 7.01 -48.72 10.58
C ARG A 43 7.10 -47.71 11.74
N ARG A 44 8.29 -47.13 11.98
CA ARG A 44 8.55 -46.23 13.11
C ARG A 44 7.85 -44.91 12.97
N ILE A 45 7.81 -44.35 11.75
CA ILE A 45 7.15 -43.05 11.49
C ILE A 45 5.68 -43.20 11.06
N GLY A 46 5.12 -44.44 11.10
CA GLY A 46 3.68 -44.66 10.86
C GLY A 46 3.22 -44.48 9.41
N VAL A 47 4.08 -44.71 8.41
CA VAL A 47 3.77 -44.57 6.98
C VAL A 47 3.97 -45.89 6.22
N THR A 48 3.54 -45.97 4.97
CA THR A 48 3.74 -47.16 4.14
C THR A 48 5.16 -47.22 3.55
N SER A 49 5.72 -48.41 3.40
CA SER A 49 7.02 -48.62 2.74
C SER A 49 7.07 -48.03 1.32
N SER A 50 5.93 -47.99 0.64
CA SER A 50 5.81 -47.41 -0.69
C SER A 50 6.01 -45.87 -0.66
N GLN A 51 5.46 -45.15 0.34
CA GLN A 51 5.66 -43.71 0.53
C GLN A 51 7.13 -43.37 0.77
N ILE A 52 7.80 -44.12 1.66
CA ILE A 52 9.24 -43.93 1.92
C ILE A 52 10.06 -44.22 0.65
N SER A 53 9.76 -45.30 -0.07
CA SER A 53 10.48 -45.67 -1.30
C SER A 53 10.43 -44.54 -2.36
N ARG A 54 9.31 -43.89 -2.52
CA ARG A 54 9.14 -42.79 -3.49
C ARG A 54 9.94 -41.53 -3.10
N ILE A 55 10.05 -41.27 -1.80
CA ILE A 55 10.87 -40.14 -1.29
C ILE A 55 12.36 -40.43 -1.50
N LEU A 56 12.83 -41.64 -1.13
CA LEU A 56 14.22 -42.01 -1.29
C LEU A 56 14.68 -42.03 -2.74
N LYS A 57 13.79 -42.36 -3.68
CA LYS A 57 14.05 -42.33 -5.11
C LYS A 57 13.90 -40.94 -5.76
N GLY A 58 13.50 -39.90 -4.99
CA GLY A 58 13.27 -38.58 -5.50
C GLY A 58 12.02 -38.45 -6.40
N GLU A 59 11.13 -39.45 -6.42
CA GLU A 59 9.89 -39.46 -7.20
C GLU A 59 8.83 -38.54 -6.63
N THR A 60 8.98 -38.12 -5.36
CA THR A 60 8.08 -37.18 -4.66
C THR A 60 8.84 -35.90 -4.40
N LYS A 61 8.38 -34.76 -4.99
CA LYS A 61 9.01 -33.44 -4.82
C LYS A 61 8.67 -32.74 -3.51
N THR A 62 7.60 -33.15 -2.83
CA THR A 62 7.12 -32.55 -1.58
C THR A 62 6.90 -33.60 -0.52
N ILE A 63 7.47 -33.40 0.66
CA ILE A 63 7.22 -34.20 1.88
C ILE A 63 6.20 -33.38 2.69
N ASN A 64 5.09 -34.03 3.13
CA ASN A 64 4.13 -33.32 3.97
C ASN A 64 4.72 -33.01 5.35
N SER A 65 4.19 -31.99 6.04
CA SER A 65 4.71 -31.52 7.32
C SER A 65 4.76 -32.60 8.39
N ASP A 66 3.73 -33.43 8.47
CA ASP A 66 3.66 -34.48 9.51
C ASP A 66 4.74 -35.55 9.33
N MET A 67 4.94 -35.98 8.08
CA MET A 67 6.00 -36.94 7.74
C MET A 67 7.41 -36.35 7.91
N LEU A 68 7.58 -35.06 7.57
CA LEU A 68 8.85 -34.36 7.74
C LEU A 68 9.22 -34.24 9.22
N MET A 69 8.25 -33.90 10.07
CA MET A 69 8.45 -33.84 11.52
C MET A 69 8.73 -35.21 12.11
N ALA A 70 8.02 -36.26 11.68
CA ALA A 70 8.26 -37.64 12.13
C ALA A 70 9.67 -38.15 11.74
N LEU A 71 10.14 -37.83 10.54
CA LEU A 71 11.50 -38.13 10.08
C LEU A 71 12.56 -37.39 10.90
N ALA A 72 12.34 -36.08 11.15
CA ALA A 72 13.24 -35.24 11.94
C ALA A 72 13.38 -35.80 13.38
N GLN A 73 12.26 -36.17 13.99
CA GLN A 73 12.20 -36.74 15.33
C GLN A 73 12.86 -38.14 15.39
N GLU A 74 12.61 -39.02 14.42
CA GLU A 74 13.18 -40.35 14.37
C GLU A 74 14.72 -40.35 14.25
N PHE A 75 15.24 -39.44 13.43
CA PHE A 75 16.68 -39.32 13.21
C PHE A 75 17.41 -38.38 14.17
N GLY A 76 16.69 -37.61 14.98
CA GLY A 76 17.25 -36.58 15.88
C GLY A 76 17.96 -35.45 15.15
N VAL A 77 17.41 -35.00 14.00
CA VAL A 77 17.95 -33.91 13.15
C VAL A 77 16.87 -32.86 12.89
N SER A 78 17.28 -31.66 12.47
CA SER A 78 16.32 -30.62 12.13
C SER A 78 15.61 -30.94 10.80
N THR A 79 14.39 -30.41 10.64
CA THR A 79 13.65 -30.43 9.36
C THR A 79 14.44 -29.74 8.25
N ASP A 80 15.17 -28.68 8.58
CA ASP A 80 16.00 -27.91 7.65
C ASP A 80 17.20 -28.74 7.14
N TYR A 81 17.74 -29.62 7.97
CA TYR A 81 18.75 -30.58 7.51
C TYR A 81 18.17 -31.59 6.52
N ILE A 82 16.99 -32.14 6.79
CA ILE A 82 16.32 -33.07 5.87
C ILE A 82 16.01 -32.39 4.55
N LEU A 83 15.49 -31.14 4.59
CA LEU A 83 15.14 -30.36 3.40
C LEU A 83 16.35 -29.83 2.62
N GLY A 84 17.55 -29.89 3.20
CA GLY A 84 18.77 -29.42 2.53
C GLY A 84 19.02 -27.90 2.67
N ILE A 85 18.36 -27.27 3.59
CA ILE A 85 18.53 -25.82 3.88
C ILE A 85 19.83 -25.63 4.69
N VAL A 86 20.18 -26.57 5.58
CA VAL A 86 21.41 -26.57 6.35
C VAL A 86 22.18 -27.86 6.12
N ASN A 87 23.52 -27.81 6.21
CA ASN A 87 24.39 -28.98 5.97
C ASN A 87 24.85 -29.68 7.25
N ASN A 88 24.67 -29.09 8.44
CA ASN A 88 25.07 -29.67 9.71
C ASN A 88 23.90 -30.41 10.38
N PRO A 89 23.95 -31.74 10.59
CA PRO A 89 22.92 -32.51 11.29
C PRO A 89 22.86 -32.19 12.79
N GLU A 90 23.96 -31.69 13.39
CA GLU A 90 24.10 -31.47 14.83
C GLU A 90 23.57 -30.12 15.32
N ASN A 91 22.82 -29.39 14.52
CA ASN A 91 22.13 -28.19 14.99
C ASN A 91 20.86 -28.55 15.78
N THR A 92 20.93 -29.59 16.57
CA THR A 92 20.10 -29.82 17.75
C THR A 92 20.72 -29.05 18.89
N GLN A 93 20.20 -27.87 19.18
CA GLN A 93 20.29 -27.31 20.53
C GLN A 93 19.60 -28.30 21.46
N SER A 94 20.40 -29.22 21.99
CA SER A 94 19.99 -30.19 23.00
C SER A 94 19.74 -29.49 24.32
N VAL A 95 18.57 -29.70 24.82
CA VAL A 95 18.03 -29.78 26.18
C VAL A 95 19.11 -29.78 27.29
N GLU A 96 19.72 -28.61 27.55
CA GLU A 96 20.48 -28.37 28.79
C GLU A 96 20.44 -26.90 29.21
N ASN A 97 19.34 -26.21 28.93
CA ASN A 97 19.07 -24.88 29.51
C ASN A 97 17.56 -24.64 29.65
N THR A 98 16.87 -25.53 30.36
CA THR A 98 15.42 -25.38 30.61
C THR A 98 15.07 -24.17 31.47
N GLU A 99 16.00 -23.58 32.20
CA GLU A 99 15.74 -22.35 32.98
C GLU A 99 16.10 -21.07 32.21
N ASN A 100 17.12 -21.05 31.35
CA ASN A 100 17.44 -19.94 30.48
C ASN A 100 16.56 -19.89 29.21
N LEU A 101 16.16 -21.03 28.67
CA LEU A 101 15.19 -21.13 27.57
C LEU A 101 13.76 -20.76 27.99
N ALA A 102 13.41 -20.96 29.27
CA ALA A 102 12.13 -20.46 29.80
C ALA A 102 12.13 -18.93 29.98
N ALA A 103 13.28 -18.31 30.25
CA ALA A 103 13.42 -16.85 30.30
C ALA A 103 13.53 -16.25 28.88
N GLU A 104 14.30 -16.88 27.97
CA GLU A 104 14.39 -16.45 26.57
C GLU A 104 13.13 -16.78 25.76
N SER A 105 12.41 -17.87 26.05
CA SER A 105 11.12 -18.15 25.44
C SER A 105 10.02 -17.25 25.97
N LYS A 106 10.04 -16.85 27.24
CA LYS A 106 9.16 -15.78 27.76
C LYS A 106 9.48 -14.44 27.13
N ASP A 107 10.75 -14.07 26.99
CA ASP A 107 11.17 -12.84 26.32
C ASP A 107 10.90 -12.89 24.81
N MET A 108 10.96 -14.05 24.17
CA MET A 108 10.55 -14.26 22.77
C MET A 108 9.02 -14.41 22.60
N GLU A 109 8.29 -14.98 23.58
CA GLU A 109 6.84 -14.95 23.62
C GLU A 109 6.32 -13.56 23.95
N GLU A 110 6.93 -12.83 24.89
CA GLU A 110 6.64 -11.42 25.14
C GLU A 110 7.02 -10.53 23.94
N ARG A 111 8.05 -10.86 23.15
CA ARG A 111 8.35 -10.21 21.85
C ARG A 111 7.44 -10.69 20.72
N ARG A 112 6.80 -11.86 20.83
CA ARG A 112 5.80 -12.34 19.84
C ARG A 112 4.40 -11.79 20.11
N GLU A 113 4.13 -11.23 21.26
CA GLU A 113 2.83 -10.69 21.67
C GLU A 113 2.80 -9.16 21.82
N GLN A 114 3.76 -8.42 21.27
CA GLN A 114 3.46 -7.01 21.01
C GLN A 114 2.49 -6.99 19.84
N PRO A 115 1.21 -6.66 20.07
CA PRO A 115 0.25 -6.57 18.97
C PRO A 115 0.77 -5.50 18.03
N PHE A 116 1.08 -5.87 16.77
CA PHE A 116 1.40 -4.89 15.74
C PHE A 116 0.27 -3.87 15.69
N HIS A 117 0.59 -2.60 15.88
CA HIS A 117 -0.38 -1.53 15.74
C HIS A 117 -1.02 -1.58 14.35
N THR A 118 -2.26 -1.13 14.27
CA THR A 118 -2.96 -1.12 12.99
C THR A 118 -2.47 0.05 12.15
N PRO A 119 -1.74 -0.20 11.04
CA PRO A 119 -1.23 0.89 10.23
C PRO A 119 -2.39 1.60 9.52
N MET A 120 -2.33 2.94 9.44
CA MET A 120 -3.38 3.78 8.86
C MET A 120 -4.76 3.38 9.43
N LEU A 121 -4.88 3.47 10.77
CA LEU A 121 -6.01 2.95 11.51
C LEU A 121 -7.31 3.66 11.13
N LEU A 122 -7.31 5.00 11.18
CA LEU A 122 -8.51 5.80 10.92
C LEU A 122 -9.01 5.60 9.49
N MET A 123 -8.11 5.64 8.51
CA MET A 123 -8.42 5.40 7.10
C MET A 123 -9.14 4.07 6.88
N SER A 124 -8.82 3.07 7.67
CA SER A 124 -9.36 1.71 7.53
C SER A 124 -10.43 1.36 8.57
N SER A 125 -10.94 2.33 9.34
CA SER A 125 -11.94 2.09 10.38
C SER A 125 -13.35 2.43 9.94
N ALA A 126 -14.32 1.70 10.50
CA ALA A 126 -15.73 2.01 10.40
C ALA A 126 -16.13 2.90 11.58
N PHE A 127 -16.79 4.01 11.29
CA PHE A 127 -17.39 4.89 12.29
C PHE A 127 -18.60 5.61 11.69
N PRO A 128 -19.57 6.09 12.53
CA PRO A 128 -20.72 6.82 12.04
C PRO A 128 -20.31 8.18 11.47
N LEU A 129 -21.08 8.70 10.52
CA LEU A 129 -20.85 10.03 9.95
C LEU A 129 -21.00 11.10 11.04
N GLY A 130 -20.05 12.00 11.14
CA GLY A 130 -19.95 12.99 12.22
C GLY A 130 -19.35 12.45 13.51
N GLY A 131 -18.94 11.18 13.55
CA GLY A 131 -18.39 10.52 14.73
C GLY A 131 -16.88 10.25 14.68
N CYS A 132 -16.14 10.89 13.78
CA CYS A 132 -14.72 10.64 13.61
C CYS A 132 -13.92 10.92 14.88
N ILE A 133 -14.14 12.06 15.52
CA ILE A 133 -13.46 12.43 16.76
C ILE A 133 -13.85 11.52 17.90
N ASP A 134 -15.13 11.17 18.04
CA ASP A 134 -15.58 10.26 19.09
C ASP A 134 -14.94 8.86 18.92
N PHE A 135 -14.79 8.41 17.68
CA PHE A 135 -14.06 7.18 17.38
C PHE A 135 -12.60 7.28 17.83
N ILE A 136 -11.88 8.35 17.48
CA ILE A 136 -10.48 8.56 17.89
C ILE A 136 -10.37 8.58 19.41
N GLU A 137 -11.25 9.30 20.09
CA GLU A 137 -11.25 9.39 21.55
C GLU A 137 -11.56 8.05 22.24
N SER A 138 -12.30 7.14 21.57
CA SER A 138 -12.59 5.81 22.09
C SER A 138 -11.42 4.82 22.02
N LEU A 139 -10.33 5.15 21.31
CA LEU A 139 -9.16 4.30 21.20
C LEU A 139 -8.44 4.21 22.55
N ALA A 140 -8.19 2.98 22.99
CA ALA A 140 -7.52 2.71 24.25
C ALA A 140 -6.00 2.88 24.16
N ASP A 141 -5.42 2.53 23.01
CA ASP A 141 -3.99 2.67 22.75
C ASP A 141 -3.64 4.11 22.41
N GLN A 142 -2.65 4.68 23.11
CA GLN A 142 -2.28 6.08 22.97
C GLN A 142 -1.56 6.35 21.65
N ASP A 143 -0.74 5.42 21.17
CA ASP A 143 -0.01 5.58 19.91
C ASP A 143 -0.95 5.48 18.70
N GLU A 144 -1.90 4.52 18.72
CA GLU A 144 -2.97 4.45 17.73
C GLU A 144 -3.84 5.71 17.73
N LYS A 145 -4.17 6.25 18.91
CA LYS A 145 -4.96 7.49 19.03
C LYS A 145 -4.22 8.68 18.41
N MET A 146 -2.92 8.86 18.71
CA MET A 146 -2.13 9.98 18.19
C MET A 146 -1.94 9.86 16.66
N MET A 147 -1.69 8.64 16.14
CA MET A 147 -1.63 8.42 14.71
C MET A 147 -2.98 8.62 14.02
N ALA A 148 -4.09 8.24 14.65
CA ALA A 148 -5.43 8.52 14.13
C ALA A 148 -5.72 10.03 14.06
N TYR A 149 -5.21 10.82 15.01
CA TYR A 149 -5.26 12.29 14.93
C TYR A 149 -4.41 12.82 13.77
N ALA A 150 -3.20 12.27 13.52
CA ALA A 150 -2.40 12.66 12.37
C ALA A 150 -3.16 12.42 11.06
N GLU A 151 -3.82 11.25 10.93
CA GLU A 151 -4.68 10.92 9.78
C GLU A 151 -5.86 11.87 9.66
N TYR A 152 -6.59 12.15 10.76
CA TYR A 152 -7.72 13.07 10.78
C TYR A 152 -7.32 14.48 10.32
N TYR A 153 -6.25 15.01 10.88
CA TYR A 153 -5.78 16.35 10.48
C TYR A 153 -5.37 16.39 9.01
N TYR A 154 -4.77 15.33 8.48
CA TYR A 154 -4.49 15.23 7.07
C TYR A 154 -5.77 15.23 6.24
N PHE A 155 -6.68 14.27 6.48
CA PHE A 155 -7.91 14.14 5.70
C PHE A 155 -8.87 15.33 5.84
N SER A 156 -8.73 16.13 6.89
CA SER A 156 -9.52 17.36 7.10
C SER A 156 -8.84 18.66 6.59
N GLY A 157 -7.67 18.55 5.94
CA GLY A 157 -6.94 19.67 5.35
C GLY A 157 -6.13 20.51 6.33
N HIS A 158 -5.87 20.00 7.55
CA HIS A 158 -5.08 20.68 8.57
C HIS A 158 -3.62 20.17 8.56
N HIS A 159 -2.92 20.42 7.46
CA HIS A 159 -1.64 19.79 7.15
C HIS A 159 -0.54 20.09 8.17
N GLU A 160 -0.49 21.30 8.74
CA GLU A 160 0.48 21.69 9.76
C GLU A 160 0.36 20.78 10.99
N LYS A 161 -0.86 20.53 11.48
CA LYS A 161 -1.11 19.61 12.59
C LYS A 161 -0.82 18.15 12.19
N ALA A 162 -1.17 17.76 10.99
CA ALA A 162 -0.86 16.41 10.50
C ALA A 162 0.65 16.14 10.53
N VAL A 163 1.48 17.12 10.14
CA VAL A 163 2.95 17.04 10.22
C VAL A 163 3.40 16.94 11.67
N GLU A 164 2.89 17.80 12.56
CA GLU A 164 3.25 17.82 13.99
C GLU A 164 3.04 16.46 14.65
N TYR A 165 1.87 15.85 14.45
CA TYR A 165 1.54 14.54 15.02
C TYR A 165 2.33 13.40 14.36
N ALA A 166 2.49 13.39 13.04
CA ALA A 166 3.21 12.35 12.33
C ALA A 166 4.72 12.38 12.65
N GLU A 167 5.32 13.56 12.85
CA GLU A 167 6.75 13.71 13.10
C GLU A 167 7.20 12.96 14.36
N MET A 168 6.35 12.88 15.40
CA MET A 168 6.62 12.15 16.63
C MET A 168 6.86 10.65 16.43
N TYR A 169 6.35 10.08 15.31
CA TYR A 169 6.37 8.65 15.03
C TYR A 169 7.32 8.24 13.90
N LEU A 170 8.07 9.19 13.30
CA LEU A 170 9.00 8.90 12.21
C LEU A 170 10.14 7.95 12.58
N ASP A 171 10.51 7.91 13.86
CA ASP A 171 11.57 7.05 14.40
C ASP A 171 11.04 6.03 15.44
N HIS A 172 9.72 5.79 15.45
CA HIS A 172 9.07 4.86 16.36
C HIS A 172 9.57 3.41 16.14
N PRO A 173 9.74 2.59 17.21
CA PRO A 173 10.20 1.21 17.08
C PRO A 173 9.22 0.31 16.31
N ASP A 174 7.92 0.53 16.44
CA ASP A 174 6.90 -0.19 15.65
C ASP A 174 6.93 0.25 14.19
N ILE A 175 7.24 -0.69 13.29
CA ILE A 175 7.38 -0.45 11.87
C ILE A 175 6.06 -0.02 11.19
N MET A 176 4.91 -0.43 11.74
CA MET A 176 3.59 -0.09 11.20
C MET A 176 3.22 1.36 11.46
N LEU A 177 3.46 1.83 12.70
CA LEU A 177 3.29 3.24 13.05
C LEU A 177 4.28 4.11 12.29
N LYS A 178 5.55 3.68 12.21
CA LYS A 178 6.59 4.39 11.45
C LYS A 178 6.21 4.58 9.98
N MET A 179 5.74 3.52 9.30
CA MET A 179 5.32 3.63 7.90
C MET A 179 4.09 4.53 7.72
N SER A 180 3.12 4.44 8.65
CA SER A 180 1.95 5.33 8.65
C SER A 180 2.36 6.79 8.83
N ALA A 181 3.25 7.05 9.78
CA ALA A 181 3.80 8.39 10.01
C ALA A 181 4.53 8.93 8.78
N CYS A 182 5.37 8.12 8.14
CA CYS A 182 6.08 8.52 6.92
C CYS A 182 5.11 8.87 5.78
N LEU A 183 4.00 8.13 5.63
CA LEU A 183 2.96 8.43 4.63
C LEU A 183 2.31 9.78 4.92
N ILE A 184 1.73 9.97 6.10
CA ILE A 184 1.05 11.22 6.47
C ILE A 184 2.01 12.41 6.42
N TYR A 185 3.23 12.26 6.96
CA TYR A 185 4.26 13.30 6.93
C TYR A 185 4.62 13.71 5.50
N THR A 186 4.76 12.73 4.60
CA THR A 186 5.09 13.00 3.18
C THR A 186 3.97 13.78 2.52
N PHE A 187 2.74 13.29 2.57
CA PHE A 187 1.60 13.91 1.89
C PHE A 187 1.27 15.30 2.47
N ALA A 188 1.27 15.46 3.79
CA ALA A 188 1.03 16.74 4.43
C ALA A 188 2.10 17.78 4.06
N ASN A 189 3.39 17.40 4.03
CA ASN A 189 4.46 18.29 3.61
C ASN A 189 4.41 18.62 2.11
N LEU A 190 3.87 17.73 1.26
CA LEU A 190 3.57 18.07 -0.13
C LEU A 190 2.54 19.20 -0.22
N SER A 191 1.43 19.09 0.51
CA SER A 191 0.38 20.10 0.55
C SER A 191 0.89 21.43 1.15
N LEU A 192 1.85 21.39 2.07
CA LEU A 192 2.53 22.58 2.62
C LEU A 192 3.64 23.12 1.73
N ASN A 193 3.93 22.48 0.60
CA ASN A 193 5.07 22.83 -0.27
C ASN A 193 6.46 22.75 0.43
N HIS A 194 6.57 21.95 1.49
CA HIS A 194 7.82 21.65 2.17
C HIS A 194 8.53 20.48 1.48
N ILE A 195 9.03 20.70 0.25
CA ILE A 195 9.53 19.65 -0.63
C ILE A 195 10.69 18.86 -0.03
N HIS A 196 11.58 19.51 0.73
CA HIS A 196 12.69 18.83 1.41
C HIS A 196 12.16 17.81 2.44
N SER A 197 11.23 18.22 3.30
CA SER A 197 10.61 17.36 4.31
C SER A 197 9.81 16.23 3.67
N ALA A 198 9.06 16.51 2.60
CA ALA A 198 8.34 15.48 1.84
C ALA A 198 9.29 14.42 1.26
N ARG A 199 10.43 14.83 0.68
CA ARG A 199 11.46 13.90 0.18
C ARG A 199 12.10 13.10 1.31
N MET A 200 12.35 13.72 2.46
CA MET A 200 12.88 13.02 3.65
C MET A 200 11.89 11.92 4.10
N GLY A 201 10.60 12.24 4.24
CA GLY A 201 9.57 11.27 4.59
C GLY A 201 9.50 10.12 3.61
N LEU A 202 9.57 10.42 2.30
CA LEU A 202 9.58 9.43 1.23
C LEU A 202 10.80 8.50 1.26
N ASN A 203 11.99 9.04 1.52
CA ASN A 203 13.22 8.23 1.65
C ASN A 203 13.11 7.28 2.84
N ARG A 204 12.68 7.77 4.01
CA ARG A 204 12.42 6.95 5.20
C ARG A 204 11.38 5.86 4.92
N LEU A 205 10.29 6.19 4.21
CA LEU A 205 9.28 5.21 3.80
C LEU A 205 9.90 4.12 2.93
N THR A 206 10.73 4.50 1.95
CA THR A 206 11.42 3.56 1.05
C THR A 206 12.39 2.65 1.79
N GLU A 207 13.14 3.17 2.77
CA GLU A 207 14.04 2.40 3.63
C GLU A 207 13.26 1.39 4.48
N ASN A 208 12.17 1.82 5.13
CA ASN A 208 11.29 0.97 5.92
C ASN A 208 10.64 -0.13 5.07
N LEU A 209 10.17 0.20 3.85
CA LEU A 209 9.64 -0.77 2.90
C LEU A 209 10.68 -1.83 2.52
N ASN A 210 11.91 -1.40 2.21
CA ASN A 210 13.00 -2.30 1.90
C ASN A 210 13.34 -3.24 3.06
N GLN A 211 13.29 -2.75 4.30
CA GLN A 211 13.49 -3.56 5.50
C GLN A 211 12.39 -4.63 5.63
N VAL A 212 11.12 -4.25 5.47
CA VAL A 212 9.97 -5.17 5.54
C VAL A 212 10.01 -6.20 4.41
N MET A 213 10.34 -5.78 3.20
CA MET A 213 10.33 -6.68 2.02
C MET A 213 11.50 -7.66 1.99
N LYS A 214 12.69 -7.28 2.50
CA LYS A 214 13.89 -8.13 2.52
C LYS A 214 14.02 -8.96 3.78
N GLY A 215 13.41 -8.53 4.88
CA GLY A 215 13.48 -9.22 6.17
C GLY A 215 12.63 -10.50 6.20
N ASN A 216 12.95 -11.40 7.16
CA ASN A 216 12.07 -12.51 7.51
C ASN A 216 10.93 -12.01 8.41
N THR A 217 10.14 -11.08 7.88
CA THR A 217 9.05 -10.42 8.59
C THR A 217 7.76 -11.23 8.47
N ASP A 218 6.87 -11.03 9.42
CA ASP A 218 5.52 -11.60 9.40
C ASP A 218 4.79 -11.28 8.07
N ARG A 219 3.95 -12.22 7.63
CA ARG A 219 3.15 -12.08 6.41
C ARG A 219 2.26 -10.82 6.41
N LYS A 220 1.75 -10.39 7.58
CA LYS A 220 0.97 -9.17 7.72
C LYS A 220 1.81 -7.92 7.45
N ALA A 221 3.04 -7.88 7.98
CA ALA A 221 3.96 -6.78 7.71
C ALA A 221 4.31 -6.70 6.23
N LYS A 222 4.58 -7.84 5.57
CA LYS A 222 4.80 -7.90 4.12
C LYS A 222 3.59 -7.44 3.33
N ALA A 223 2.38 -7.88 3.72
CA ALA A 223 1.13 -7.46 3.09
C ALA A 223 0.98 -5.94 3.13
N PHE A 224 1.25 -5.32 4.27
CA PHE A 224 1.21 -3.86 4.39
C PHE A 224 2.31 -3.18 3.56
N GLY A 225 3.52 -3.71 3.55
CA GLY A 225 4.60 -3.21 2.69
C GLY A 225 4.21 -3.23 1.20
N VAL A 226 3.64 -4.34 0.72
CA VAL A 226 3.11 -4.44 -0.66
C VAL A 226 2.02 -3.41 -0.90
N PHE A 227 1.07 -3.27 0.03
CA PHE A 227 0.00 -2.28 -0.07
C PHE A 227 0.55 -0.85 -0.21
N VAL A 228 1.48 -0.45 0.65
CA VAL A 228 2.10 0.88 0.62
C VAL A 228 2.89 1.10 -0.68
N ALA A 229 3.65 0.10 -1.12
CA ALA A 229 4.43 0.18 -2.36
C ALA A 229 3.52 0.34 -3.58
N VAL A 230 2.43 -0.45 -3.68
CA VAL A 230 1.46 -0.34 -4.78
C VAL A 230 0.72 1.00 -4.72
N ALA A 231 0.33 1.47 -3.54
CA ALA A 231 -0.29 2.77 -3.37
C ALA A 231 0.65 3.91 -3.78
N ALA A 232 1.91 3.89 -3.34
CA ALA A 232 2.92 4.87 -3.72
C ALA A 232 3.20 4.88 -5.23
N HIS A 233 3.27 3.71 -5.86
CA HIS A 233 3.41 3.60 -7.31
C HIS A 233 2.22 4.19 -8.05
N THR A 234 1.00 3.83 -7.63
CA THR A 234 -0.23 4.23 -8.33
C THR A 234 -0.59 5.69 -8.08
N LEU A 235 -0.50 6.14 -6.82
CA LEU A 235 -0.99 7.46 -6.42
C LEU A 235 0.09 8.55 -6.52
N LEU A 236 1.36 8.20 -6.31
CA LEU A 236 2.49 9.13 -6.36
C LEU A 236 3.36 8.96 -7.60
N HIS A 237 3.04 8.03 -8.51
CA HIS A 237 3.83 7.68 -9.69
C HIS A 237 5.31 7.39 -9.38
N LEU A 238 5.58 6.86 -8.18
CA LEU A 238 6.95 6.56 -7.76
C LEU A 238 7.47 5.28 -8.42
N PRO A 239 8.72 5.25 -8.85
CA PRO A 239 9.34 4.03 -9.30
C PRO A 239 9.50 3.10 -8.09
N VAL A 240 8.82 1.99 -8.12
CA VAL A 240 8.97 0.89 -7.16
C VAL A 240 9.53 -0.31 -7.91
N GLY A 241 10.46 -1.04 -7.27
CA GLY A 241 11.01 -2.27 -7.85
C GLY A 241 9.96 -3.36 -8.08
N ASP A 242 10.37 -4.59 -8.29
CA ASP A 242 9.45 -5.73 -8.43
C ASP A 242 8.63 -5.91 -7.16
N ILE A 243 7.35 -5.56 -7.24
CA ILE A 243 6.39 -5.69 -6.15
C ILE A 243 5.45 -6.84 -6.48
N PRO A 244 5.21 -7.78 -5.53
CA PRO A 244 4.18 -8.80 -5.71
C PRO A 244 2.80 -8.17 -5.95
N PRO A 245 1.90 -8.85 -6.67
CA PRO A 245 0.54 -8.37 -6.87
C PRO A 245 -0.19 -8.14 -5.55
N LEU A 246 -0.84 -7.00 -5.40
CA LEU A 246 -1.63 -6.67 -4.19
C LEU A 246 -2.74 -7.72 -3.94
N SER A 247 -3.28 -8.32 -5.02
CA SER A 247 -4.28 -9.39 -4.97
C SER A 247 -3.87 -10.58 -4.07
N ASP A 248 -2.57 -10.89 -4.01
CA ASP A 248 -2.05 -12.03 -3.24
C ASP A 248 -2.08 -11.79 -1.72
N TYR A 249 -2.31 -10.54 -1.32
CA TYR A 249 -2.27 -10.10 0.08
C TYR A 249 -3.61 -9.51 0.58
N VAL A 250 -4.59 -9.32 -0.30
CA VAL A 250 -5.90 -8.71 0.08
C VAL A 250 -6.56 -9.47 1.23
N GLY A 251 -6.42 -10.80 1.29
CA GLY A 251 -6.97 -11.63 2.36
C GLY A 251 -6.37 -11.37 3.74
N GLU A 252 -5.19 -10.78 3.83
CA GLU A 252 -4.53 -10.44 5.09
C GLU A 252 -5.09 -9.16 5.73
N PHE A 253 -5.86 -8.40 4.98
CA PHE A 253 -6.36 -7.10 5.43
C PHE A 253 -7.74 -7.20 6.09
N LYS A 254 -7.96 -6.40 7.14
CA LYS A 254 -9.30 -6.11 7.65
C LYS A 254 -10.11 -5.36 6.59
N LYS A 255 -11.45 -5.42 6.69
CA LYS A 255 -12.39 -4.92 5.66
C LYS A 255 -12.07 -3.49 5.17
N GLY A 256 -11.86 -2.53 6.07
CA GLY A 256 -11.59 -1.15 5.66
C GLY A 256 -10.31 -1.01 4.81
N LYS A 257 -9.25 -1.76 5.13
CA LYS A 257 -8.02 -1.77 4.34
C LYS A 257 -8.21 -2.49 3.00
N GLN A 258 -9.08 -3.50 2.93
CA GLN A 258 -9.49 -4.10 1.66
C GLN A 258 -10.17 -3.07 0.75
N LEU A 259 -11.06 -2.22 1.33
CA LEU A 259 -11.73 -1.15 0.58
C LEU A 259 -10.72 -0.15 0.00
N TRP A 260 -9.72 0.24 0.79
CA TRP A 260 -8.65 1.10 0.30
C TRP A 260 -7.80 0.42 -0.78
N GLY A 261 -7.51 -0.87 -0.64
CA GLY A 261 -6.86 -1.67 -1.68
C GLY A 261 -7.66 -1.69 -2.99
N VAL A 262 -8.99 -1.82 -2.89
CA VAL A 262 -9.90 -1.72 -4.05
C VAL A 262 -9.84 -0.33 -4.68
N TYR A 263 -9.81 0.74 -3.88
CA TYR A 263 -9.62 2.11 -4.39
C TYR A 263 -8.33 2.22 -5.21
N VAL A 264 -7.20 1.73 -4.69
CA VAL A 264 -5.91 1.80 -5.40
C VAL A 264 -5.96 1.03 -6.72
N LEU A 265 -6.58 -0.16 -6.74
CA LEU A 265 -6.74 -0.96 -7.96
C LEU A 265 -7.69 -0.30 -8.98
N ALA A 266 -8.78 0.30 -8.51
CA ALA A 266 -9.70 1.06 -9.35
C ALA A 266 -9.01 2.31 -9.92
N HIS A 267 -8.28 3.05 -9.09
CA HIS A 267 -7.52 4.23 -9.52
C HIS A 267 -6.45 3.85 -10.56
N LYS A 268 -5.78 2.71 -10.39
CA LYS A 268 -4.86 2.19 -11.40
C LYS A 268 -5.57 1.93 -12.73
N ALA A 269 -6.72 1.24 -12.72
CA ALA A 269 -7.52 1.00 -13.92
C ALA A 269 -7.97 2.32 -14.57
N TYR A 270 -8.31 3.35 -13.74
CA TYR A 270 -8.60 4.70 -14.23
C TYR A 270 -7.39 5.31 -14.98
N LEU A 271 -6.19 5.22 -14.42
CA LEU A 271 -4.96 5.72 -15.06
C LEU A 271 -4.64 4.96 -16.36
N ASP A 272 -4.93 3.65 -16.40
CA ASP A 272 -4.81 2.80 -17.60
C ASP A 272 -5.94 3.09 -18.63
N ARG A 273 -6.86 4.04 -18.33
CA ARG A 273 -8.03 4.44 -19.14
C ARG A 273 -9.08 3.34 -19.29
N GLU A 274 -9.09 2.37 -18.40
CA GLU A 274 -10.08 1.29 -18.33
C GLU A 274 -11.30 1.71 -17.48
N TYR A 275 -11.90 2.86 -17.79
CA TYR A 275 -12.91 3.53 -16.95
C TYR A 275 -14.11 2.65 -16.59
N GLN A 276 -14.62 1.84 -17.54
CA GLN A 276 -15.74 0.93 -17.27
C GLN A 276 -15.35 -0.16 -16.28
N ARG A 277 -14.12 -0.69 -16.39
CA ARG A 277 -13.59 -1.67 -15.45
C ARG A 277 -13.39 -1.07 -14.07
N SER A 278 -12.81 0.11 -13.98
CA SER A 278 -12.64 0.85 -12.73
C SER A 278 -13.99 1.08 -12.04
N LEU A 279 -14.96 1.62 -12.77
CA LEU A 279 -16.32 1.85 -12.25
C LEU A 279 -16.96 0.56 -11.75
N GLY A 280 -16.90 -0.52 -12.53
CA GLY A 280 -17.46 -1.82 -12.13
C GLY A 280 -16.82 -2.40 -10.86
N ILE A 281 -15.51 -2.24 -10.68
CA ILE A 281 -14.80 -2.63 -9.46
C ILE A 281 -15.34 -1.86 -8.24
N VAL A 282 -15.50 -0.54 -8.37
CA VAL A 282 -16.01 0.31 -7.29
C VAL A 282 -17.46 -0.04 -6.96
N GLU A 283 -18.33 -0.16 -7.97
CA GLU A 283 -19.75 -0.49 -7.78
C GLU A 283 -19.94 -1.83 -7.06
N ALA A 284 -19.24 -2.87 -7.49
CA ALA A 284 -19.30 -4.19 -6.84
C ALA A 284 -18.84 -4.12 -5.38
N CYS A 285 -17.80 -3.31 -5.10
CA CYS A 285 -17.27 -3.12 -3.77
C CYS A 285 -18.27 -2.39 -2.85
N LEU A 286 -18.84 -1.28 -3.31
CA LEU A 286 -19.82 -0.50 -2.54
C LEU A 286 -21.11 -1.29 -2.29
N MET A 287 -21.61 -2.05 -3.28
CA MET A 287 -22.80 -2.89 -3.14
C MET A 287 -22.65 -3.99 -2.07
N THR A 288 -21.44 -4.52 -1.90
CA THR A 288 -21.16 -5.62 -0.95
C THR A 288 -20.76 -5.15 0.44
N THR A 289 -20.57 -3.84 0.62
CA THR A 289 -20.12 -3.26 1.90
C THR A 289 -21.32 -2.73 2.69
N LYS A 290 -21.56 -3.31 3.85
CA LYS A 290 -22.73 -2.97 4.71
C LYS A 290 -22.42 -1.89 5.74
N GLU A 291 -21.20 -1.89 6.26
CA GLU A 291 -20.74 -0.93 7.27
C GLU A 291 -20.17 0.32 6.58
N ILE A 292 -20.23 1.43 7.28
CA ILE A 292 -19.73 2.71 6.76
C ILE A 292 -18.26 2.84 7.16
N TYR A 293 -17.38 2.90 6.16
CA TYR A 293 -15.95 3.20 6.26
C TYR A 293 -15.71 4.57 5.60
N PRO A 294 -15.89 5.68 6.33
CA PRO A 294 -16.07 6.99 5.68
C PRO A 294 -14.92 7.37 4.74
N ILE A 295 -13.66 7.29 5.19
CA ILE A 295 -12.52 7.71 4.37
C ILE A 295 -12.41 6.83 3.12
N SER A 296 -12.41 5.51 3.25
CA SER A 296 -12.33 4.61 2.09
C SER A 296 -13.49 4.82 1.12
N MET A 297 -14.70 5.04 1.62
CA MET A 297 -15.89 5.27 0.78
C MET A 297 -15.87 6.62 0.07
N ILE A 298 -15.30 7.68 0.69
CA ILE A 298 -15.08 8.96 0.01
C ILE A 298 -14.23 8.72 -1.25
N TYR A 299 -13.06 8.11 -1.12
CA TYR A 299 -12.14 7.89 -2.23
C TYR A 299 -12.70 6.95 -3.30
N LEU A 300 -13.43 5.89 -2.92
CA LEU A 300 -14.11 5.00 -3.87
C LEU A 300 -15.16 5.77 -4.69
N ASN A 301 -15.99 6.59 -4.05
CA ASN A 301 -16.98 7.41 -4.76
C ASN A 301 -16.33 8.49 -5.64
N LEU A 302 -15.18 9.05 -5.23
CA LEU A 302 -14.45 10.00 -6.07
C LEU A 302 -13.94 9.33 -7.35
N VAL A 303 -13.36 8.13 -7.27
CA VAL A 303 -12.93 7.38 -8.48
C VAL A 303 -14.12 7.04 -9.37
N ALA A 304 -15.24 6.58 -8.80
CA ALA A 304 -16.46 6.35 -9.58
C ALA A 304 -16.96 7.61 -10.30
N ALA A 305 -16.90 8.76 -9.62
CA ALA A 305 -17.24 10.05 -10.23
C ALA A 305 -16.29 10.41 -11.38
N MET A 306 -14.99 10.21 -11.20
CA MET A 306 -13.97 10.43 -12.22
C MET A 306 -14.17 9.51 -13.44
N ASP A 307 -14.48 8.23 -13.22
CA ASP A 307 -14.78 7.27 -14.29
C ASP A 307 -16.01 7.68 -15.07
N ALA A 308 -17.11 8.01 -14.37
CA ALA A 308 -18.36 8.44 -14.98
C ALA A 308 -18.19 9.73 -15.81
N MET A 309 -17.36 10.68 -15.36
CA MET A 309 -17.01 11.88 -16.15
C MET A 309 -16.28 11.51 -17.45
N ASN A 310 -15.35 10.56 -17.41
CA ASN A 310 -14.64 10.10 -18.62
C ASN A 310 -15.52 9.28 -19.57
N LEU A 311 -16.55 8.65 -19.03
CA LEU A 311 -17.58 7.93 -19.82
C LEU A 311 -18.71 8.87 -20.31
N MET A 312 -18.59 10.17 -20.09
CA MET A 312 -19.60 11.20 -20.46
C MET A 312 -20.95 11.00 -19.74
N GLN A 313 -20.97 10.33 -18.59
CA GLN A 313 -22.15 10.05 -17.76
C GLN A 313 -22.25 11.08 -16.63
N THR A 314 -22.49 12.35 -16.97
CA THR A 314 -22.39 13.47 -16.03
C THR A 314 -23.33 13.39 -14.84
N GLU A 315 -24.57 12.90 -15.02
CA GLU A 315 -25.51 12.75 -13.89
C GLU A 315 -25.10 11.63 -12.94
N LEU A 316 -24.54 10.54 -13.46
CA LEU A 316 -23.96 9.47 -12.64
C LEU A 316 -22.73 9.99 -11.88
N ALA A 317 -21.88 10.77 -12.54
CA ALA A 317 -20.72 11.40 -11.91
C ALA A 317 -21.12 12.32 -10.74
N LYS A 318 -22.14 13.17 -10.94
CA LYS A 318 -22.69 14.02 -9.89
C LYS A 318 -23.23 13.20 -8.72
N LYS A 319 -23.93 12.10 -9.01
CA LYS A 319 -24.44 11.19 -7.97
C LYS A 319 -23.31 10.66 -7.08
N TYR A 320 -22.25 10.09 -7.66
CA TYR A 320 -21.12 9.58 -6.89
C TYR A 320 -20.37 10.67 -6.15
N PHE A 321 -20.17 11.82 -6.81
CA PHE A 321 -19.53 12.97 -6.16
C PHE A 321 -20.32 13.46 -4.94
N MET A 322 -21.64 13.57 -5.04
CA MET A 322 -22.48 13.97 -3.91
C MET A 322 -22.52 12.92 -2.82
N GLN A 323 -22.46 11.63 -3.14
CA GLN A 323 -22.29 10.58 -2.13
C GLN A 323 -20.97 10.72 -1.37
N ALA A 324 -19.85 11.00 -2.07
CA ALA A 324 -18.58 11.31 -1.42
C ALA A 324 -18.69 12.54 -0.51
N TRP A 325 -19.35 13.60 -0.99
CA TRP A 325 -19.56 14.86 -0.25
C TRP A 325 -20.39 14.64 1.03
N GLU A 326 -21.50 13.92 0.95
CA GLU A 326 -22.38 13.64 2.07
C GLU A 326 -21.66 12.82 3.18
N ILE A 327 -20.73 11.95 2.79
CA ILE A 327 -19.88 11.21 3.72
C ILE A 327 -18.79 12.12 4.33
N ALA A 328 -18.15 12.95 3.51
CA ALA A 328 -17.00 13.77 3.92
C ALA A 328 -17.39 14.94 4.84
N ARG A 329 -18.52 15.58 4.54
CA ARG A 329 -18.91 16.87 5.15
C ARG A 329 -19.08 16.83 6.67
N PRO A 330 -19.76 15.84 7.28
CA PRO A 330 -20.03 15.85 8.72
C PRO A 330 -18.77 15.89 9.59
N ASP A 331 -17.67 15.27 9.15
CA ASP A 331 -16.38 15.21 9.84
C ASP A 331 -15.33 16.15 9.20
N GLY A 332 -15.69 16.87 8.15
CA GLY A 332 -14.80 17.79 7.43
C GLY A 332 -13.68 17.09 6.64
N LEU A 333 -13.84 15.82 6.24
CA LEU A 333 -12.84 14.99 5.56
C LEU A 333 -12.72 15.34 4.06
N ILE A 334 -12.27 16.56 3.78
CA ILE A 334 -12.34 17.18 2.44
C ILE A 334 -11.04 17.11 1.62
N GLU A 335 -9.94 16.60 2.20
CA GLU A 335 -8.64 16.56 1.51
C GLU A 335 -8.74 15.82 0.18
N GLY A 336 -9.27 14.59 0.18
CA GLY A 336 -9.40 13.79 -1.03
C GLY A 336 -10.19 14.46 -2.15
N ILE A 337 -11.16 15.31 -1.83
CA ILE A 337 -11.91 16.09 -2.83
C ILE A 337 -11.00 17.15 -3.47
N GLY A 338 -10.20 17.85 -2.66
CA GLY A 338 -9.26 18.86 -3.13
C GLY A 338 -8.14 18.27 -3.99
N GLU A 339 -7.56 17.14 -3.57
CA GLU A 339 -6.51 16.40 -4.31
C GLU A 339 -6.98 15.96 -5.70
N HIS A 340 -8.23 15.55 -5.83
CA HIS A 340 -8.79 15.03 -7.09
C HIS A 340 -9.46 16.10 -7.97
N HIS A 341 -9.37 17.39 -7.63
CA HIS A 341 -10.04 18.47 -8.35
C HIS A 341 -9.89 18.38 -9.88
N GLY A 342 -8.65 18.22 -10.37
CA GLY A 342 -8.39 18.14 -11.80
C GLY A 342 -9.02 16.92 -12.47
N LEU A 343 -9.11 15.80 -11.76
CA LEU A 343 -9.67 14.53 -12.24
C LEU A 343 -11.21 14.54 -12.18
N LEU A 344 -11.80 15.32 -11.27
CA LEU A 344 -13.24 15.50 -11.10
C LEU A 344 -13.89 16.44 -12.13
N GLN A 345 -13.10 17.14 -12.93
CA GLN A 345 -13.55 17.85 -14.15
C GLN A 345 -14.72 18.81 -13.92
N GLY A 346 -14.67 19.64 -12.86
CA GLY A 346 -15.67 20.65 -12.57
C GLY A 346 -16.87 20.18 -11.75
N LEU A 347 -16.86 18.97 -11.23
CA LEU A 347 -17.90 18.51 -10.30
C LEU A 347 -17.93 19.36 -9.02
N ILE A 348 -16.77 19.77 -8.51
CA ILE A 348 -16.66 20.61 -7.32
C ILE A 348 -17.38 21.96 -7.56
N GLU A 349 -17.09 22.61 -8.68
CA GLU A 349 -17.71 23.89 -9.06
C GLU A 349 -19.21 23.76 -9.26
N THR A 350 -19.65 22.70 -9.96
CA THR A 350 -21.06 22.55 -10.34
C THR A 350 -21.95 22.10 -9.21
N CYS A 351 -21.39 21.32 -8.24
CA CYS A 351 -22.16 20.75 -7.15
C CYS A 351 -22.06 21.56 -5.84
N LEU A 352 -20.88 22.16 -5.55
CA LEU A 352 -20.67 22.77 -4.23
C LEU A 352 -20.68 24.28 -4.22
N LYS A 353 -20.20 24.95 -5.27
CA LYS A 353 -19.95 26.40 -5.24
C LYS A 353 -21.15 27.24 -4.83
N LYS A 354 -22.38 26.85 -5.24
CA LYS A 354 -23.61 27.59 -4.96
C LYS A 354 -24.17 27.28 -3.58
N ASP A 355 -24.22 25.99 -3.25
CA ASP A 355 -24.98 25.50 -2.10
C ASP A 355 -24.09 25.32 -0.85
N TYR A 356 -22.75 25.27 -1.02
CA TYR A 356 -21.75 25.11 0.04
C TYR A 356 -20.53 26.02 -0.20
N PRO A 357 -20.70 27.34 -0.24
CA PRO A 357 -19.64 28.28 -0.68
C PRO A 357 -18.41 28.27 0.24
N GLU A 358 -18.58 28.16 1.56
CA GLU A 358 -17.48 28.14 2.51
C GLU A 358 -16.63 26.86 2.37
N ASP A 359 -17.27 25.69 2.26
CA ASP A 359 -16.58 24.43 2.05
C ASP A 359 -15.92 24.38 0.67
N TYR A 360 -16.56 24.96 -0.35
CA TYR A 360 -15.98 25.12 -1.68
C TYR A 360 -14.65 25.88 -1.61
N GLU A 361 -14.59 27.02 -0.91
CA GLU A 361 -13.36 27.80 -0.78
C GLU A 361 -12.25 27.02 -0.05
N ARG A 362 -12.61 26.28 0.99
CA ARG A 362 -11.66 25.39 1.71
C ARG A 362 -11.10 24.30 0.80
N ILE A 363 -11.96 23.63 0.03
CA ILE A 363 -11.55 22.58 -0.94
C ILE A 363 -10.65 23.19 -2.02
N ILE A 364 -10.97 24.36 -2.54
CA ILE A 364 -10.15 25.03 -3.55
C ILE A 364 -8.78 25.44 -2.98
N ALA A 365 -8.71 25.86 -1.72
CA ALA A 365 -7.43 26.14 -1.07
C ALA A 365 -6.55 24.87 -0.97
N ILE A 366 -7.14 23.71 -0.64
CA ILE A 366 -6.44 22.40 -0.67
C ILE A 366 -5.94 22.10 -2.08
N THR A 367 -6.79 22.25 -3.09
CA THR A 367 -6.42 22.03 -4.52
C THR A 367 -5.17 22.80 -4.92
N TYR A 368 -5.09 24.09 -4.58
CA TYR A 368 -3.92 24.91 -4.92
C TYR A 368 -2.65 24.41 -4.19
N LYS A 369 -2.76 24.16 -2.89
CA LYS A 369 -1.64 23.69 -2.06
C LYS A 369 -1.11 22.36 -2.60
N PHE A 370 -1.98 21.38 -2.75
CA PHE A 370 -1.62 20.03 -3.21
C PHE A 370 -1.04 20.05 -4.63
N SER A 371 -1.69 20.70 -5.59
CA SER A 371 -1.23 20.77 -6.98
C SER A 371 0.15 21.39 -7.11
N PHE A 372 0.46 22.38 -6.30
CA PHE A 372 1.76 23.04 -6.30
C PHE A 372 2.88 22.12 -5.78
N GLY A 373 2.66 21.44 -4.64
CA GLY A 373 3.62 20.50 -4.07
C GLY A 373 3.83 19.27 -4.95
N TRP A 374 2.75 18.72 -5.47
CA TRP A 374 2.76 17.56 -6.37
C TRP A 374 3.67 17.78 -7.58
N ARG A 375 3.54 18.91 -8.28
CA ARG A 375 4.34 19.21 -9.46
C ARG A 375 5.83 19.32 -9.15
N ARG A 376 6.20 19.92 -8.04
CA ARG A 376 7.60 20.10 -7.63
C ARG A 376 8.33 18.80 -7.31
N ILE A 377 7.61 17.78 -6.84
CA ILE A 377 8.20 16.46 -6.62
C ILE A 377 8.48 15.76 -7.95
N HIS A 378 7.55 15.85 -8.92
CA HIS A 378 7.64 15.10 -10.18
C HIS A 378 8.48 15.76 -11.27
N LYS A 379 8.61 17.09 -11.23
CA LYS A 379 9.36 17.88 -12.25
C LYS A 379 10.19 18.98 -11.59
N PRO A 380 11.26 18.63 -10.87
CA PRO A 380 12.07 19.61 -10.13
C PRO A 380 12.80 20.62 -11.04
N ASP A 381 13.05 20.28 -12.31
CA ASP A 381 13.93 21.02 -13.20
C ASP A 381 13.21 21.99 -14.16
N THR A 382 11.88 21.99 -14.17
CA THR A 382 11.12 22.91 -15.05
C THR A 382 10.49 24.03 -14.23
N ASN A 383 11.02 25.26 -14.38
CA ASN A 383 10.44 26.49 -13.84
C ASN A 383 9.21 26.99 -14.66
N GLU A 384 8.84 26.30 -15.74
CA GLU A 384 7.73 26.65 -16.61
C GLU A 384 6.53 25.75 -16.34
N TYR A 385 5.71 26.14 -15.39
CA TYR A 385 4.44 25.48 -15.08
C TYR A 385 3.30 26.24 -15.74
N VAL A 386 3.07 25.91 -16.99
CA VAL A 386 2.04 26.54 -17.82
C VAL A 386 0.64 26.42 -17.19
N ALA A 387 0.36 25.30 -16.50
CA ALA A 387 -0.91 25.12 -15.80
C ALA A 387 -1.04 25.93 -14.49
N ASP A 388 0.05 26.42 -13.89
CA ASP A 388 0.02 27.20 -12.64
C ASP A 388 -0.56 28.60 -12.83
N ASN A 389 -0.55 29.08 -14.05
CA ASN A 389 -1.12 30.37 -14.40
C ASN A 389 -2.64 30.32 -14.57
N LEU A 390 -3.26 29.13 -14.55
CA LEU A 390 -4.71 28.97 -14.71
C LEU A 390 -5.40 29.02 -13.35
N THR A 391 -6.50 29.76 -13.27
CA THR A 391 -7.44 29.65 -12.15
C THR A 391 -8.11 28.26 -12.18
N THR A 392 -8.69 27.80 -11.07
CA THR A 392 -9.41 26.52 -11.02
C THR A 392 -10.51 26.43 -12.09
N THR A 393 -11.27 27.51 -12.32
CA THR A 393 -12.29 27.56 -13.39
C THR A 393 -11.65 27.43 -14.78
N GLU A 394 -10.55 28.15 -15.05
CA GLU A 394 -9.83 28.02 -16.31
C GLU A 394 -9.24 26.62 -16.49
N PHE A 395 -8.69 26.06 -15.43
CA PHE A 395 -8.17 24.67 -15.44
C PHE A 395 -9.27 23.67 -15.75
N THR A 396 -10.43 23.76 -15.09
CA THR A 396 -11.61 22.94 -15.36
C THR A 396 -12.06 23.04 -16.82
N ILE A 397 -12.20 24.26 -17.35
CA ILE A 397 -12.59 24.48 -18.74
C ILE A 397 -11.54 23.88 -19.69
N ALA A 398 -10.26 24.06 -19.41
CA ALA A 398 -9.17 23.49 -20.21
C ALA A 398 -9.20 21.96 -20.20
N MET A 399 -9.45 21.34 -19.04
CA MET A 399 -9.58 19.90 -18.90
C MET A 399 -10.76 19.35 -19.71
N LEU A 400 -11.95 19.92 -19.57
CA LEU A 400 -13.13 19.50 -20.34
C LEU A 400 -12.89 19.68 -21.85
N ALA A 401 -12.30 20.82 -22.23
CA ALA A 401 -11.94 21.10 -23.62
C ALA A 401 -10.93 20.09 -24.19
N SER A 402 -9.90 19.70 -23.42
CA SER A 402 -8.90 18.71 -23.84
C SER A 402 -9.50 17.33 -24.08
N ARG A 403 -10.60 17.01 -23.41
CA ARG A 403 -11.35 15.75 -23.53
C ARG A 403 -12.40 15.76 -24.63
N GLY A 404 -12.49 16.86 -25.39
CA GLY A 404 -13.32 16.95 -26.58
C GLY A 404 -14.68 17.63 -26.39
N TRP A 405 -15.01 18.09 -25.18
CA TRP A 405 -16.26 18.82 -24.93
C TRP A 405 -16.33 20.10 -25.76
N THR A 406 -17.44 20.37 -26.41
CA THR A 406 -17.67 21.66 -27.09
C THR A 406 -17.81 22.80 -26.09
N ASN A 407 -17.62 24.03 -26.55
CA ASN A 407 -17.83 25.19 -25.68
C ASN A 407 -19.28 25.30 -25.18
N GLN A 408 -20.26 24.81 -25.95
CA GLN A 408 -21.66 24.78 -25.54
C GLN A 408 -21.88 23.77 -24.42
N GLU A 409 -21.39 22.54 -24.58
CA GLU A 409 -21.47 21.48 -23.54
C GLU A 409 -20.80 21.92 -22.24
N ILE A 410 -19.65 22.63 -22.33
CA ILE A 410 -18.96 23.21 -21.16
C ILE A 410 -19.82 24.26 -20.50
N ALA A 411 -20.43 25.16 -21.30
CA ALA A 411 -21.30 26.23 -20.80
C ALA A 411 -22.53 25.68 -20.05
N ASP A 412 -23.18 24.67 -20.65
CA ASP A 412 -24.37 24.03 -20.08
C ASP A 412 -24.02 23.27 -18.80
N TYR A 413 -22.91 22.52 -18.81
CA TYR A 413 -22.41 21.77 -17.65
C TYR A 413 -21.99 22.66 -16.48
N MET A 414 -21.18 23.71 -16.77
CA MET A 414 -20.68 24.66 -15.76
C MET A 414 -21.73 25.69 -15.34
N LYS A 415 -22.92 25.69 -15.97
CA LYS A 415 -23.99 26.68 -15.75
C LYS A 415 -23.52 28.12 -15.94
N ILE A 416 -22.70 28.37 -16.94
CA ILE A 416 -22.20 29.69 -17.35
C ILE A 416 -22.57 29.96 -18.82
N THR A 417 -22.40 31.21 -19.29
CA THR A 417 -22.75 31.53 -20.67
C THR A 417 -21.70 31.01 -21.66
N LEU A 418 -22.11 30.66 -22.87
CA LEU A 418 -21.19 30.33 -23.97
C LEU A 418 -20.15 31.43 -24.21
N ARG A 419 -20.53 32.68 -24.03
CA ARG A 419 -19.63 33.84 -24.13
C ARG A 419 -18.54 33.77 -23.05
N THR A 420 -18.92 33.46 -21.83
CA THR A 420 -17.97 33.28 -20.70
C THR A 420 -16.97 32.17 -20.98
N VAL A 421 -17.43 31.00 -21.49
CA VAL A 421 -16.52 29.89 -21.86
C VAL A 421 -15.54 30.36 -22.94
N LYS A 422 -16.00 31.05 -24.00
CA LYS A 422 -15.12 31.58 -25.06
C LYS A 422 -14.08 32.55 -24.50
N GLN A 423 -14.47 33.43 -23.57
CA GLN A 423 -13.53 34.35 -22.91
C GLN A 423 -12.47 33.57 -22.11
N HIS A 424 -12.87 32.62 -21.29
CA HIS A 424 -11.92 31.76 -20.57
C HIS A 424 -10.98 31.01 -21.52
N MET A 425 -11.50 30.44 -22.61
CA MET A 425 -10.69 29.75 -23.61
C MET A 425 -9.61 30.69 -24.21
N THR A 426 -9.95 31.92 -24.49
CA THR A 426 -8.99 32.94 -24.98
C THR A 426 -7.94 33.24 -23.90
N CYS A 427 -8.36 33.44 -22.64
CA CYS A 427 -7.43 33.66 -21.52
C CYS A 427 -6.50 32.42 -21.30
N ILE A 428 -7.05 31.21 -21.35
CA ILE A 428 -6.31 29.97 -21.24
C ILE A 428 -5.22 29.92 -22.32
N PHE A 429 -5.57 30.09 -23.59
CA PHE A 429 -4.60 30.03 -24.70
C PHE A 429 -3.47 31.04 -24.54
N ASN A 430 -3.78 32.26 -24.10
CA ASN A 430 -2.76 33.27 -23.82
C ASN A 430 -1.88 32.90 -22.65
N LYS A 431 -2.44 32.39 -21.55
CA LYS A 431 -1.71 32.03 -20.32
C LYS A 431 -0.76 30.86 -20.52
N ILE A 432 -1.15 29.89 -21.36
CA ILE A 432 -0.34 28.71 -21.63
C ILE A 432 0.37 28.75 -22.99
N SER A 433 0.33 29.92 -23.65
CA SER A 433 1.06 30.18 -24.91
C SER A 433 0.76 29.16 -26.02
N ILE A 434 -0.52 28.75 -26.16
CA ILE A 434 -0.98 27.88 -27.25
C ILE A 434 -1.85 28.63 -28.24
N SER A 435 -1.88 28.17 -29.48
CA SER A 435 -2.61 28.79 -30.57
C SER A 435 -3.94 28.12 -30.93
N ASN A 436 -4.14 26.88 -30.48
CA ASN A 436 -5.34 26.12 -30.81
C ASN A 436 -5.70 25.09 -29.75
N ARG A 437 -6.98 24.68 -29.78
CA ARG A 437 -7.58 23.75 -28.82
C ARG A 437 -6.91 22.37 -28.81
N LYS A 438 -6.37 21.89 -29.93
CA LYS A 438 -5.76 20.55 -30.01
C LYS A 438 -4.53 20.43 -29.11
N GLN A 439 -3.80 21.53 -28.96
CA GLN A 439 -2.61 21.60 -28.12
C GLN A 439 -2.93 21.44 -26.62
N LEU A 440 -4.18 21.70 -26.17
CA LEU A 440 -4.58 21.47 -24.77
C LEU A 440 -4.29 20.03 -24.29
N LYS A 441 -4.41 19.02 -25.17
CA LYS A 441 -4.14 17.62 -24.80
C LYS A 441 -2.72 17.40 -24.32
N GLU A 442 -1.77 18.13 -24.85
CA GLU A 442 -0.34 18.03 -24.50
C GLU A 442 -0.06 18.57 -23.10
N TYR A 443 -0.86 19.55 -22.63
CA TYR A 443 -0.68 20.20 -21.34
C TYR A 443 -1.54 19.62 -20.23
N MET A 444 -2.72 19.09 -20.57
CA MET A 444 -3.74 18.74 -19.58
C MET A 444 -3.87 17.22 -19.32
N LEU A 445 -3.30 16.37 -20.18
CA LEU A 445 -3.48 14.91 -20.12
C LEU A 445 -2.14 14.15 -19.99
N ARG A 446 -1.09 14.84 -19.59
CA ARG A 446 0.22 14.22 -19.30
C ARG A 446 0.37 13.88 -17.85
#